data_48b6a2296bacd7a68d9a0dbd84bfc722
#
_entry.id   48b6a2296bacd7a68d9a0dbd84bfc722
#
_cell.length_a   1.000
_cell.length_b   1.000
_cell.length_c   1.000
_cell.angle_alpha   90.00
_cell.angle_beta   90.00
_cell.angle_gamma   90.00
#
_symmetry.space_group_name_H-M   'P 1'
#
loop_
_entity.id
_entity.type
_entity.pdbx_description
1 polymer ?
#
loop_
_entity_poly.entity_id
_entity_poly.type
_entity_poly.pdbx_seq_one_letter_code
_entity_poly.pdbx_strand_id
1 'polypeptide(L)'
;MREILFRGYSKDEEKWVYGCLTLNYTIIDKCGNEWQVEPSSIGQYTGYRDIDGNKIFEGDVLYLDDSYFTIEDMRAMSGDKAARATIAAHNYKVD
;
A
#
# COMPACT_ATOMS: atom_id res chain seq x y z
N MET A 1 -1.97 -19.14 -1.09
CA MET A 1 -3.14 -18.25 -0.92
C MET A 1 -2.65 -16.84 -0.67
N ARG A 2 -3.25 -15.85 -1.33
CA ARG A 2 -2.84 -14.47 -1.16
C ARG A 2 -3.31 -13.95 0.20
N GLU A 3 -2.43 -13.25 0.90
CA GLU A 3 -2.75 -12.59 2.15
C GLU A 3 -3.74 -11.45 1.91
N ILE A 4 -4.79 -11.38 2.72
CA ILE A 4 -5.75 -10.27 2.67
C ILE A 4 -5.32 -9.26 3.73
N LEU A 5 -4.83 -8.10 3.27
CA LEU A 5 -4.29 -7.08 4.15
C LEU A 5 -4.61 -5.71 3.56
N PHE A 6 -5.02 -4.79 4.40
CA PHE A 6 -5.29 -3.42 4.01
C PHE A 6 -4.38 -2.47 4.77
N ARG A 7 -4.21 -1.28 4.25
CA ARG A 7 -3.56 -0.19 4.96
C ARG A 7 -4.43 1.05 4.89
N GLY A 8 -4.21 1.97 5.82
CA GLY A 8 -4.83 3.28 5.79
C GLY A 8 -3.98 4.27 6.55
N TYR A 9 -4.13 5.55 6.27
CA TYR A 9 -3.36 6.58 6.94
C TYR A 9 -4.18 7.17 8.09
N SER A 10 -3.62 7.15 9.29
CA SER A 10 -4.22 7.76 10.48
C SER A 10 -3.68 9.17 10.63
N LYS A 11 -4.54 10.19 10.40
CA LYS A 11 -4.15 11.59 10.60
C LYS A 11 -3.89 11.90 12.07
N ASP A 12 -4.68 11.29 12.95
CA ASP A 12 -4.55 11.54 14.40
C ASP A 12 -3.18 11.09 14.91
N GLU A 13 -2.69 9.96 14.42
CA GLU A 13 -1.42 9.39 14.85
C GLU A 13 -0.30 9.69 13.86
N GLU A 14 -0.62 10.30 12.74
CA GLU A 14 0.32 10.67 11.68
C GLU A 14 1.17 9.48 11.22
N LYS A 15 0.50 8.33 10.99
CA LYS A 15 1.19 7.12 10.54
C LYS A 15 0.29 6.23 9.73
N TRP A 16 0.91 5.36 8.94
CA TRP A 16 0.21 4.29 8.24
C TRP A 16 -0.05 3.13 9.19
N VAL A 17 -1.25 2.58 9.11
CA VAL A 17 -1.63 1.40 9.89
C VAL A 17 -2.07 0.30 8.95
N TYR A 18 -1.88 -0.94 9.38
CA TYR A 18 -2.08 -2.12 8.54
C TYR A 18 -2.92 -3.14 9.28
N GLY A 19 -3.84 -3.79 8.57
CA GLY A 19 -4.70 -4.80 9.18
C GLY A 19 -5.92 -5.11 8.36
N CYS A 20 -7.00 -5.44 9.05
CA CYS A 20 -8.27 -5.77 8.43
C CYS A 20 -9.11 -4.51 8.28
N LEU A 21 -9.74 -4.37 7.12
CA LEU A 21 -10.68 -3.26 6.88
C LEU A 21 -12.05 -3.63 7.43
N THR A 22 -12.65 -2.71 8.19
CA THR A 22 -14.00 -2.89 8.73
C THR A 22 -15.04 -2.24 7.82
N LEU A 23 -16.31 -2.53 8.10
CA LEU A 23 -17.42 -1.92 7.37
C LEU A 23 -17.53 -0.41 7.62
N ASN A 24 -16.90 0.09 8.68
CA ASN A 24 -16.91 1.51 9.02
C ASN A 24 -15.66 2.24 8.50
N TYR A 25 -14.89 1.58 7.61
CA TYR A 25 -13.67 2.15 7.02
C TYR A 25 -12.63 2.50 8.07
N THR A 26 -12.48 1.63 9.06
CA THR A 26 -11.38 1.67 10.02
C THR A 26 -10.49 0.46 9.78
N ILE A 27 -9.28 0.50 10.32
CA ILE A 27 -8.33 -0.62 10.23
C ILE A 27 -8.15 -1.23 11.61
N ILE A 28 -8.30 -2.55 11.71
CA ILE A 28 -8.00 -3.27 12.95
C ILE A 28 -6.67 -3.99 12.75
N ASP A 29 -5.67 -3.64 13.56
CA ASP A 29 -4.35 -4.24 13.44
C ASP A 29 -4.30 -5.62 14.09
N LYS A 30 -3.16 -6.30 13.98
CA LYS A 30 -3.00 -7.65 14.50
C LYS A 30 -3.08 -7.73 16.02
N CYS A 31 -2.94 -6.59 16.69
CA CYS A 31 -3.08 -6.52 18.16
C CYS A 31 -4.51 -6.23 18.60
N GLY A 32 -5.43 -6.08 17.65
CA GLY A 32 -6.83 -5.80 17.93
C GLY A 32 -7.17 -4.34 18.10
N ASN A 33 -6.23 -3.45 17.88
CA ASN A 33 -6.49 -2.00 17.96
C ASN A 33 -7.20 -1.52 16.71
N GLU A 34 -8.24 -0.73 16.89
CA GLU A 34 -8.97 -0.13 15.79
C GLU A 34 -8.48 1.29 15.56
N TRP A 35 -8.17 1.59 14.28
CA TRP A 35 -7.60 2.88 13.91
C TRP A 35 -8.52 3.62 12.96
N GLN A 36 -8.80 4.89 13.25
CA GLN A 36 -9.47 5.77 12.32
C GLN A 36 -8.50 6.15 11.22
N VAL A 37 -8.90 5.98 9.97
CA VAL A 37 -8.04 6.28 8.82
C VAL A 37 -8.78 7.13 7.81
N GLU A 38 -8.02 7.84 6.97
CA GLU A 38 -8.59 8.59 5.86
C GLU A 38 -9.11 7.61 4.81
N PRO A 39 -10.41 7.67 4.45
CA PRO A 39 -10.95 6.72 3.47
C PRO A 39 -10.21 6.73 2.13
N SER A 40 -9.74 7.90 1.69
CA SER A 40 -9.01 8.01 0.42
C SER A 40 -7.63 7.34 0.45
N SER A 41 -7.11 7.03 1.65
CA SER A 41 -5.80 6.40 1.81
C SER A 41 -5.89 4.88 1.84
N ILE A 42 -7.09 4.31 1.94
CA ILE A 42 -7.26 2.88 2.10
C ILE A 42 -6.87 2.16 0.81
N GLY A 43 -6.00 1.17 0.94
CA GLY A 43 -5.58 0.34 -0.17
C GLY A 43 -5.34 -1.08 0.26
N GLN A 44 -5.62 -2.03 -0.63
CA GLN A 44 -5.42 -3.44 -0.36
C GLN A 44 -4.02 -3.87 -0.83
N TYR A 45 -3.42 -4.80 -0.10
CA TYR A 45 -2.18 -5.44 -0.52
C TYR A 45 -2.39 -6.14 -1.87
N THR A 46 -1.54 -5.83 -2.84
CA THR A 46 -1.67 -6.35 -4.20
C THR A 46 -1.21 -7.80 -4.35
N GLY A 47 -0.50 -8.33 -3.38
CA GLY A 47 0.15 -9.63 -3.47
C GLY A 47 1.58 -9.56 -4.00
N TYR A 48 2.03 -8.38 -4.40
CA TYR A 48 3.39 -8.16 -4.92
C TYR A 48 4.26 -7.50 -3.87
N ARG A 49 5.56 -7.71 -3.98
CA ARG A 49 6.57 -7.03 -3.15
C ARG A 49 7.55 -6.32 -4.05
N ASP A 50 8.15 -5.24 -3.54
CA ASP A 50 9.21 -4.57 -4.26
C ASP A 50 10.53 -5.34 -4.10
N ILE A 51 11.60 -4.82 -4.72
CA ILE A 51 12.90 -5.48 -4.69
C ILE A 51 13.47 -5.60 -3.27
N ASP A 52 13.07 -4.72 -2.37
CA ASP A 52 13.50 -4.73 -0.98
C ASP A 52 12.61 -5.59 -0.09
N GLY A 53 11.61 -6.25 -0.66
CA GLY A 53 10.68 -7.12 0.06
C GLY A 53 9.52 -6.40 0.69
N ASN A 54 9.35 -5.11 0.44
CA ASN A 54 8.22 -4.34 0.97
C ASN A 54 6.94 -4.69 0.22
N LYS A 55 5.86 -4.88 0.96
CA LYS A 55 4.56 -5.15 0.37
C LYS A 55 4.07 -3.94 -0.41
N ILE A 56 3.57 -4.19 -1.62
CA ILE A 56 3.02 -3.15 -2.47
C ILE A 56 1.51 -3.12 -2.30
N PHE A 57 0.98 -1.95 -1.94
CA PHE A 57 -0.46 -1.73 -1.74
C PHE A 57 -1.02 -0.90 -2.88
N GLU A 58 -2.31 -1.04 -3.11
CA GLU A 58 -3.01 -0.17 -4.05
C GLU A 58 -2.77 1.29 -3.65
N GLY A 59 -2.52 2.13 -4.62
CA GLY A 59 -2.21 3.53 -4.41
C GLY A 59 -0.73 3.84 -4.26
N ASP A 60 0.15 2.82 -4.19
CA ASP A 60 1.59 3.05 -4.13
C ASP A 60 2.12 3.57 -5.45
N VAL A 61 3.14 4.42 -5.35
CA VAL A 61 3.93 4.86 -6.49
C VAL A 61 5.24 4.08 -6.48
N LEU A 62 5.57 3.50 -7.61
CA LEU A 62 6.76 2.66 -7.76
C LEU A 62 7.81 3.40 -8.58
N TYR A 63 9.07 2.98 -8.43
CA TYR A 63 10.21 3.62 -9.09
C TYR A 63 11.10 2.57 -9.72
N LEU A 64 11.42 2.75 -10.98
CA LEU A 64 12.34 1.88 -11.72
C LEU A 64 12.97 2.68 -12.85
N ASP A 65 14.32 2.62 -12.94
CA ASP A 65 15.09 3.23 -14.04
C ASP A 65 14.74 4.71 -14.24
N ASP A 66 14.75 5.48 -13.16
CA ASP A 66 14.48 6.92 -13.14
C ASP A 66 13.04 7.29 -13.54
N SER A 67 12.14 6.31 -13.53
CA SER A 67 10.73 6.53 -13.87
C SER A 67 9.82 6.11 -12.73
N TYR A 68 8.78 6.89 -12.51
CA TYR A 68 7.71 6.55 -11.56
C TYR A 68 6.55 5.92 -12.33
N PHE A 69 5.87 4.98 -11.71
CA PHE A 69 4.74 4.32 -12.32
C PHE A 69 3.77 3.79 -11.27
N THR A 70 2.56 3.45 -11.71
CA THR A 70 1.49 2.97 -10.83
C THR A 70 1.45 1.44 -10.83
N ILE A 71 0.60 0.90 -9.95
CA ILE A 71 0.36 -0.55 -9.90
C ILE A 71 -0.19 -1.05 -11.25
N GLU A 72 -1.05 -0.27 -11.89
CA GLU A 72 -1.62 -0.66 -13.18
C GLU A 72 -0.53 -0.76 -14.24
N ASP A 73 0.39 0.19 -14.24
CA ASP A 73 1.54 0.15 -15.14
C ASP A 73 2.41 -1.07 -14.86
N MET A 74 2.59 -1.40 -13.58
CA MET A 74 3.36 -2.57 -13.18
C MET A 74 2.76 -3.85 -13.73
N ARG A 75 1.44 -3.97 -13.70
CA ARG A 75 0.75 -5.14 -14.22
C ARG A 75 0.92 -5.30 -15.73
N ALA A 76 1.14 -4.19 -16.43
CA ALA A 76 1.37 -4.18 -17.87
C ALA A 76 2.82 -4.48 -18.24
N MET A 77 3.74 -4.46 -17.29
CA MET A 77 5.16 -4.73 -17.53
C MET A 77 5.45 -6.22 -17.52
N SER A 78 6.59 -6.60 -18.11
CA SER A 78 7.10 -7.95 -17.94
C SER A 78 7.46 -8.19 -16.47
N GLY A 79 7.29 -9.42 -15.99
CA GLY A 79 7.50 -9.75 -14.59
C GLY A 79 8.89 -9.38 -14.06
N ASP A 80 9.94 -9.59 -14.87
CA ASP A 80 11.31 -9.29 -14.46
C ASP A 80 11.52 -7.80 -14.19
N LYS A 81 10.92 -6.96 -15.04
CA LYS A 81 11.06 -5.52 -14.89
C LYS A 81 10.29 -5.02 -13.67
N ALA A 82 9.08 -5.50 -13.48
CA ALA A 82 8.27 -5.13 -12.33
C ALA A 82 8.93 -5.57 -11.01
N ALA A 83 9.57 -6.73 -11.00
CA ALA A 83 10.19 -7.28 -9.80
C ALA A 83 11.39 -6.47 -9.30
N ARG A 84 11.96 -5.60 -10.15
CA ARG A 84 13.09 -4.75 -9.77
C ARG A 84 12.67 -3.39 -9.23
N ALA A 85 11.38 -3.09 -9.28
CA ALA A 85 10.86 -1.79 -8.83
C ALA A 85 10.93 -1.67 -7.31
N THR A 86 11.02 -0.43 -6.84
CA THR A 86 10.94 -0.12 -5.41
C THR A 86 9.77 0.83 -5.16
N ILE A 87 9.28 0.82 -3.92
CA ILE A 87 8.28 1.78 -3.51
C ILE A 87 8.98 3.12 -3.32
N ALA A 88 8.62 4.11 -4.13
CA ALA A 88 9.27 5.42 -4.08
C ALA A 88 8.90 6.19 -2.82
N ALA A 89 7.62 6.19 -2.48
CA ALA A 89 7.08 6.85 -1.30
C ALA A 89 5.60 6.55 -1.22
N HIS A 90 5.02 6.73 -0.04
CA HIS A 90 3.56 6.70 0.05
C HIS A 90 3.02 7.92 -0.67
N ASN A 91 2.10 7.69 -1.60
CA ASN A 91 1.57 8.77 -2.44
C ASN A 91 0.39 9.51 -1.81
N TYR A 92 -0.02 9.12 -0.62
CA TYR A 92 -1.09 9.83 0.08
C TYR A 92 -0.54 11.12 0.68
N LYS A 93 -1.16 12.24 0.33
CA LYS A 93 -0.77 13.56 0.84
C LYS A 93 -1.70 13.94 1.97
N VAL A 94 -1.11 14.31 3.09
CA VAL A 94 -1.84 14.80 4.25
C VAL A 94 -1.83 16.32 4.18
N ASP A 95 -2.98 16.89 4.01
CA ASP A 95 -3.14 18.35 3.97
C ASP A 95 -3.40 18.90 5.37
#